data_bd2dae1eb5e45d8825ce8dea89dc3689
#
_entry.id   bd2dae1eb5e45d8825ce8dea89dc3689
#
_cell.length_a   1.000
_cell.length_b   1.000
_cell.length_c   1.000
_cell.angle_alpha   90.00
_cell.angle_beta   90.00
_cell.angle_gamma   90.00
#
_symmetry.space_group_name_H-M   'P 1'
#
loop_
_entity.id
_entity.type
_entity.pdbx_description
1 polymer ?
#
loop_
_entity_poly.entity_id
_entity_poly.type
_entity_poly.pdbx_seq_one_letter_code
_entity_poly.pdbx_strand_id
1 'polypeptide(L)'
;YTFCVHDESVNTYGFRMLTSGANLEEYRKNPVVLYNHNDWEAPIGRGENVRVEGGRILVDVVFDEEDEKGRMIAGKVERGFLRMASIGAWPPEEVSDDPALKLPGQTGPTATKWTMREMSVCPIGSNHNALAMYDRATNKRIDLSDGQALVRLMDKKKQY
;
A
#
# COMPACT_ATOMS: atom_id res chain seq x y z
N TYR A 1 -12.75 1.60 -12.62
CA TYR A 1 -12.53 2.71 -11.65
C TYR A 1 -11.04 2.90 -11.41
N THR A 2 -10.59 4.15 -11.37
CA THR A 2 -9.20 4.48 -11.09
C THR A 2 -9.04 4.86 -9.62
N PHE A 3 -8.11 4.19 -8.93
CA PHE A 3 -7.79 4.49 -7.54
C PHE A 3 -6.36 5.02 -7.42
N CYS A 4 -6.19 6.05 -6.60
CA CYS A 4 -4.88 6.41 -6.10
C CYS A 4 -4.59 5.54 -4.88
N VAL A 5 -3.60 4.66 -4.99
CA VAL A 5 -3.29 3.70 -3.92
C VAL A 5 -2.12 4.15 -3.05
N HIS A 6 -1.36 5.15 -3.51
CA HIS A 6 -0.20 5.65 -2.80
C HIS A 6 0.19 7.04 -3.27
N ASP A 7 0.62 7.89 -2.36
CA ASP A 7 1.32 9.14 -2.61
C ASP A 7 2.55 9.24 -1.68
N GLU A 8 3.31 10.32 -1.78
CA GLU A 8 4.55 10.49 -1.02
C GLU A 8 4.37 11.25 0.30
N SER A 9 3.12 11.47 0.75
CA SER A 9 2.86 12.12 2.02
C SER A 9 3.28 11.27 3.21
N VAL A 10 3.43 11.91 4.36
CA VAL A 10 3.68 11.20 5.61
C VAL A 10 2.42 10.41 5.97
N ASN A 11 2.58 9.10 6.23
CA ASN A 11 1.46 8.24 6.61
C ASN A 11 1.13 8.40 8.11
N THR A 12 0.07 7.71 8.54
CA THR A 12 -0.37 7.78 9.94
C THR A 12 0.62 7.20 10.94
N TYR A 13 1.61 6.44 10.47
CA TYR A 13 2.67 5.86 11.30
C TYR A 13 3.89 6.78 11.43
N GLY A 14 3.88 7.93 10.74
CA GLY A 14 4.94 8.93 10.85
C GLY A 14 6.12 8.77 9.90
N PHE A 15 6.06 7.86 8.93
CA PHE A 15 7.08 7.73 7.88
C PHE A 15 6.48 7.98 6.49
N ARG A 16 7.32 7.99 5.47
CA ARG A 16 6.88 8.12 4.09
C ARG A 16 7.64 7.16 3.18
N MET A 17 7.06 6.86 2.04
CA MET A 17 7.67 5.99 1.04
C MET A 17 7.70 6.72 -0.31
N LEU A 18 8.89 6.80 -0.91
CA LEU A 18 9.06 7.49 -2.19
C LEU A 18 8.47 6.66 -3.32
N THR A 19 7.62 7.27 -4.12
CA THR A 19 7.05 6.63 -5.30
C THR A 19 8.12 6.29 -6.33
N SER A 20 9.16 7.12 -6.45
CA SER A 20 10.32 6.86 -7.30
C SER A 20 11.11 5.60 -6.91
N GLY A 21 10.98 5.15 -5.66
CA GLY A 21 11.61 3.93 -5.16
C GLY A 21 10.72 2.71 -5.18
N ALA A 22 9.49 2.82 -5.69
CA ALA A 22 8.54 1.71 -5.73
C ALA A 22 8.89 0.72 -6.83
N ASN A 23 9.01 -0.56 -6.46
CA ASN A 23 9.06 -1.66 -7.42
C ASN A 23 7.63 -2.21 -7.57
N LEU A 24 7.04 -2.04 -8.76
CA LEU A 24 5.67 -2.43 -9.07
C LEU A 24 5.59 -3.73 -9.88
N GLU A 25 6.73 -4.33 -10.24
CA GLU A 25 6.76 -5.49 -11.14
C GLU A 25 6.15 -6.74 -10.52
N GLU A 26 6.39 -6.99 -9.23
CA GLU A 26 5.79 -8.12 -8.53
C GLU A 26 4.27 -8.01 -8.50
N TYR A 27 3.74 -6.83 -8.22
CA TYR A 27 2.30 -6.59 -8.24
C TYR A 27 1.71 -6.75 -9.64
N ARG A 28 2.38 -6.25 -10.67
CA ARG A 28 1.92 -6.37 -12.06
C ARG A 28 1.78 -7.82 -12.52
N LYS A 29 2.58 -8.72 -11.96
CA LYS A 29 2.51 -10.16 -12.26
C LYS A 29 1.31 -10.84 -11.62
N ASN A 30 0.82 -10.32 -10.51
CA ASN A 30 -0.35 -10.85 -9.80
C ASN A 30 -1.16 -9.68 -9.21
N PRO A 31 -1.85 -8.91 -10.07
CA PRO A 31 -2.45 -7.64 -9.69
C PRO A 31 -3.80 -7.81 -8.99
N VAL A 32 -3.81 -8.49 -7.87
CA VAL A 32 -5.03 -8.73 -7.11
C VAL A 32 -5.56 -7.42 -6.49
N VAL A 33 -6.87 -7.32 -6.42
CA VAL A 33 -7.57 -6.29 -5.66
C VAL A 33 -8.32 -6.97 -4.54
N LEU A 34 -7.98 -6.62 -3.30
CA LEU A 34 -8.57 -7.21 -2.10
C LEU A 34 -9.57 -6.24 -1.48
N TYR A 35 -10.32 -6.73 -0.50
CA TYR A 35 -11.12 -5.91 0.37
C TYR A 35 -10.50 -5.89 1.77
N ASN A 36 -10.13 -4.70 2.21
CA ASN A 36 -9.60 -4.47 3.56
C ASN A 36 -8.42 -5.40 3.92
N HIS A 37 -7.51 -5.61 2.96
CA HIS A 37 -6.31 -6.45 3.10
C HIS A 37 -6.59 -7.92 3.43
N ASN A 38 -7.80 -8.42 3.16
CA ASN A 38 -8.14 -9.80 3.43
C ASN A 38 -7.64 -10.70 2.29
N ASP A 39 -6.50 -11.35 2.50
CA ASP A 39 -5.88 -12.27 1.53
C ASP A 39 -6.28 -13.74 1.74
N TRP A 40 -7.15 -14.03 2.71
CA TRP A 40 -7.72 -15.35 2.92
C TRP A 40 -8.87 -15.65 1.97
N GLU A 41 -9.58 -14.64 1.52
CA GLU A 41 -10.64 -14.76 0.54
C GLU A 41 -10.12 -14.50 -0.87
N ALA A 42 -10.85 -14.99 -1.86
CA ALA A 42 -10.56 -14.71 -3.26
C ALA A 42 -10.59 -13.19 -3.53
N PRO A 43 -9.75 -12.70 -4.45
CA PRO A 43 -9.77 -11.28 -4.80
C PRO A 43 -11.15 -10.82 -5.29
N ILE A 44 -11.48 -9.57 -5.03
CA ILE A 44 -12.73 -8.95 -5.50
C ILE A 44 -12.60 -8.34 -6.89
N GLY A 45 -11.38 -8.30 -7.42
CA GLY A 45 -11.11 -7.74 -8.73
C GLY A 45 -9.63 -7.86 -9.08
N ARG A 46 -9.26 -7.22 -10.19
CA ARG A 46 -7.88 -7.14 -10.67
C ARG A 46 -7.50 -5.70 -10.98
N GLY A 47 -6.20 -5.39 -10.80
CA GLY A 47 -5.63 -4.11 -11.19
C GLY A 47 -5.14 -4.15 -12.63
N GLU A 48 -5.36 -3.07 -13.35
CA GLU A 48 -4.87 -2.86 -14.70
C GLU A 48 -4.18 -1.50 -14.78
N ASN A 49 -3.32 -1.32 -15.78
CA ASN A 49 -2.69 -0.04 -16.07
C ASN A 49 -2.06 0.60 -14.81
N VAL A 50 -1.29 -0.21 -14.09
CA VAL A 50 -0.56 0.24 -12.88
C VAL A 50 0.52 1.21 -13.32
N ARG A 51 0.44 2.44 -12.81
CA ARG A 51 1.30 3.52 -13.29
C ARG A 51 1.62 4.54 -12.22
N VAL A 52 2.66 5.30 -12.48
CA VAL A 52 3.07 6.44 -11.64
C VAL A 52 2.74 7.72 -12.40
N GLU A 53 2.00 8.61 -11.73
CA GLU A 53 1.69 9.94 -12.25
C GLU A 53 1.78 10.97 -11.12
N GLY A 54 2.62 11.99 -11.28
CA GLY A 54 2.73 13.09 -10.33
C GLY A 54 3.06 12.64 -8.90
N GLY A 55 3.95 11.69 -8.73
CA GLY A 55 4.33 11.15 -7.42
C GLY A 55 3.29 10.22 -6.81
N ARG A 56 2.25 9.85 -7.55
CA ARG A 56 1.20 8.93 -7.11
C ARG A 56 1.25 7.63 -7.87
N ILE A 57 0.83 6.55 -7.22
CA ILE A 57 0.59 5.27 -7.88
C ILE A 57 -0.91 5.16 -8.13
N LEU A 58 -1.26 4.98 -9.40
CA LEU A 58 -2.65 4.83 -9.83
C LEU A 58 -2.86 3.42 -10.36
N VAL A 59 -4.02 2.85 -10.06
CA VAL A 59 -4.44 1.52 -10.53
C VAL A 59 -5.87 1.61 -11.04
N ASP A 60 -6.10 1.12 -12.25
CA ASP A 60 -7.46 0.94 -12.77
C ASP A 60 -7.97 -0.40 -12.28
N VAL A 61 -9.08 -0.39 -11.56
CA VAL A 61 -9.66 -1.59 -10.96
C VAL A 61 -10.82 -2.11 -11.81
N VAL A 62 -10.75 -3.39 -12.14
CA VAL A 62 -11.85 -4.15 -12.73
C VAL A 62 -12.37 -5.10 -11.67
N PHE A 63 -13.59 -4.88 -11.20
CA PHE A 63 -14.22 -5.75 -10.21
C PHE A 63 -14.74 -7.03 -10.84
N ASP A 64 -14.65 -8.13 -10.09
CA ASP A 64 -15.29 -9.39 -10.47
C ASP A 64 -16.77 -9.32 -10.13
N GLU A 65 -17.58 -8.95 -11.11
CA GLU A 65 -19.03 -8.78 -10.93
C GLU A 65 -19.81 -10.09 -11.03
N GLU A 66 -19.15 -11.19 -11.37
CA GLU A 66 -19.74 -12.53 -11.26
C GLU A 66 -19.64 -13.07 -9.84
N ASP A 67 -18.73 -12.55 -9.04
CA ASP A 67 -18.64 -12.83 -7.60
C ASP A 67 -19.59 -11.92 -6.82
N GLU A 68 -20.36 -12.49 -5.90
CA GLU A 68 -21.34 -11.74 -5.10
C GLU A 68 -20.69 -10.60 -4.31
N LYS A 69 -19.56 -10.87 -3.67
CA LYS A 69 -18.82 -9.86 -2.90
C LYS A 69 -18.21 -8.80 -3.82
N GLY A 70 -17.61 -9.22 -4.93
CA GLY A 70 -17.05 -8.29 -5.92
C GLY A 70 -18.11 -7.35 -6.48
N ARG A 71 -19.27 -7.88 -6.82
CA ARG A 71 -20.40 -7.09 -7.31
C ARG A 71 -20.93 -6.11 -6.25
N MET A 72 -21.06 -6.58 -5.00
CA MET A 72 -21.50 -5.72 -3.89
C MET A 72 -20.55 -4.55 -3.68
N ILE A 73 -19.25 -4.81 -3.67
CA ILE A 73 -18.24 -3.79 -3.45
C ILE A 73 -18.18 -2.82 -4.63
N ALA A 74 -18.23 -3.33 -5.87
CA ALA A 74 -18.31 -2.50 -7.07
C ALA A 74 -19.51 -1.53 -7.00
N GLY A 75 -20.67 -2.01 -6.58
CA GLY A 75 -21.86 -1.18 -6.42
C GLY A 75 -21.68 -0.08 -5.38
N LYS A 76 -21.02 -0.38 -4.27
CA LYS A 76 -20.73 0.63 -3.23
C LYS A 76 -19.73 1.68 -3.71
N VAL A 77 -18.75 1.29 -4.50
CA VAL A 77 -17.81 2.22 -5.14
C VAL A 77 -18.58 3.14 -6.11
N GLU A 78 -19.40 2.56 -6.96
CA GLU A 78 -20.18 3.32 -7.94
C GLU A 78 -21.11 4.34 -7.28
N ARG A 79 -21.78 3.96 -6.21
CA ARG A 79 -22.70 4.84 -5.46
C ARG A 79 -21.97 5.79 -4.49
N GLY A 80 -20.65 5.70 -4.36
CA GLY A 80 -19.84 6.59 -3.52
C GLY A 80 -19.76 6.22 -2.04
N PHE A 81 -20.12 4.99 -1.66
CA PHE A 81 -20.02 4.53 -0.27
C PHE A 81 -18.65 3.95 0.08
N LEU A 82 -17.86 3.57 -0.92
CA LEU A 82 -16.47 3.13 -0.75
C LEU A 82 -15.59 3.97 -1.68
N ARG A 83 -14.64 4.71 -1.11
CA ARG A 83 -13.81 5.66 -1.85
C ARG A 83 -12.32 5.49 -1.63
N MET A 84 -11.92 4.72 -0.60
CA MET A 84 -10.55 4.66 -0.17
C MET A 84 -9.87 3.39 -0.67
N ALA A 85 -8.60 3.54 -1.01
CA ALA A 85 -7.72 2.44 -1.31
C ALA A 85 -6.52 2.47 -0.38
N SER A 86 -5.95 1.30 -0.13
CA SER A 86 -4.77 1.11 0.70
C SER A 86 -3.79 0.21 -0.02
N ILE A 87 -2.51 0.52 0.07
CA ILE A 87 -1.45 -0.30 -0.49
C ILE A 87 -0.93 -1.30 0.53
N GLY A 88 -0.60 -2.50 0.07
CA GLY A 88 0.17 -3.47 0.84
C GLY A 88 1.57 -3.57 0.28
N ALA A 89 2.57 -3.59 1.16
CA ALA A 89 3.96 -3.63 0.79
C ALA A 89 4.73 -4.68 1.60
N TRP A 90 5.85 -5.14 1.02
CA TRP A 90 6.88 -5.84 1.78
C TRP A 90 7.72 -4.82 2.54
N PRO A 91 8.50 -5.21 3.56
CA PRO A 91 9.40 -4.27 4.24
C PRO A 91 10.35 -3.61 3.25
N PRO A 92 10.66 -2.31 3.41
CA PRO A 92 11.54 -1.62 2.49
C PRO A 92 12.90 -2.27 2.37
N GLU A 93 13.47 -2.26 1.17
CA GLU A 93 14.84 -2.68 0.92
C GLU A 93 15.85 -1.64 1.39
N GLU A 94 15.44 -0.35 1.36
CA GLU A 94 16.29 0.76 1.73
C GLU A 94 15.49 1.86 2.40
N VAL A 95 16.02 2.40 3.50
CA VAL A 95 15.47 3.57 4.18
C VAL A 95 16.57 4.60 4.42
N SER A 96 16.18 5.86 4.56
CA SER A 96 17.08 6.98 4.83
C SER A 96 16.55 7.86 5.94
N ASP A 97 17.43 8.29 6.83
CA ASP A 97 17.16 9.30 7.85
C ASP A 97 17.61 10.71 7.43
N ASP A 98 17.99 10.89 6.17
CA ASP A 98 18.42 12.18 5.66
C ASP A 98 17.31 13.24 5.88
N PRO A 99 17.59 14.30 6.63
CA PRO A 99 16.63 15.38 6.87
C PRO A 99 16.12 16.04 5.58
N ALA A 100 16.91 16.03 4.52
CA ALA A 100 16.52 16.59 3.23
C ALA A 100 15.34 15.82 2.59
N LEU A 101 15.12 14.56 2.97
CA LEU A 101 14.02 13.73 2.47
C LEU A 101 12.80 13.78 3.38
N LYS A 102 12.89 14.42 4.55
CA LYS A 102 11.78 14.46 5.51
C LYS A 102 10.85 15.64 5.25
N LEU A 103 9.56 15.35 5.35
CA LEU A 103 8.51 16.37 5.31
C LEU A 103 8.16 16.84 6.72
N PRO A 104 7.53 18.02 6.86
CA PRO A 104 7.05 18.49 8.17
C PRO A 104 6.13 17.45 8.83
N GLY A 105 6.38 17.18 10.11
CA GLY A 105 5.61 16.19 10.87
C GLY A 105 6.11 14.76 10.75
N GLN A 106 7.12 14.50 9.94
CA GLN A 106 7.67 13.15 9.78
C GLN A 106 8.60 12.82 10.95
N THR A 107 8.28 11.76 11.69
CA THR A 107 9.05 11.30 12.85
C THR A 107 9.91 10.08 12.54
N GLY A 108 9.53 9.32 11.53
CA GLY A 108 10.26 8.14 11.07
C GLY A 108 11.10 8.39 9.82
N PRO A 109 11.83 7.36 9.35
CA PRO A 109 12.66 7.48 8.15
C PRO A 109 11.83 7.55 6.87
N THR A 110 12.51 7.81 5.76
CA THR A 110 11.94 7.74 4.42
C THR A 110 12.33 6.42 3.76
N ALA A 111 11.36 5.63 3.33
CA ALA A 111 11.62 4.44 2.53
C ALA A 111 11.96 4.86 1.10
N THR A 112 13.18 4.58 0.68
CA THR A 112 13.72 5.00 -0.63
C THR A 112 13.65 3.89 -1.67
N LYS A 113 13.54 2.63 -1.24
CA LYS A 113 13.28 1.46 -2.11
C LYS A 113 12.37 0.48 -1.40
N TRP A 114 11.29 0.10 -2.07
CA TRP A 114 10.29 -0.81 -1.52
C TRP A 114 9.52 -1.48 -2.66
N THR A 115 8.83 -2.57 -2.34
CA THR A 115 8.09 -3.39 -3.31
C THR A 115 6.62 -3.47 -2.93
N MET A 116 5.74 -3.14 -3.87
CA MET A 116 4.29 -3.27 -3.72
C MET A 116 3.89 -4.74 -3.75
N ARG A 117 3.07 -5.15 -2.77
CA ARG A 117 2.54 -6.50 -2.65
C ARG A 117 1.11 -6.63 -3.18
N GLU A 118 0.22 -5.74 -2.75
CA GLU A 118 -1.20 -5.77 -3.12
C GLU A 118 -1.84 -4.39 -2.99
N MET A 119 -3.06 -4.25 -3.47
CA MET A 119 -3.92 -3.11 -3.14
C MET A 119 -5.26 -3.60 -2.63
N SER A 120 -5.90 -2.78 -1.82
CA SER A 120 -7.22 -3.06 -1.27
C SER A 120 -8.15 -1.87 -1.38
N VAL A 121 -9.43 -2.14 -1.59
CA VAL A 121 -10.50 -1.18 -1.34
C VAL A 121 -10.85 -1.27 0.14
N CYS A 122 -10.95 -0.13 0.81
CA CYS A 122 -11.15 -0.08 2.26
C CYS A 122 -12.28 0.87 2.63
N PRO A 123 -13.08 0.56 3.69
CA PRO A 123 -14.09 1.48 4.17
C PRO A 123 -13.49 2.71 4.88
N ILE A 124 -12.36 2.51 5.55
CA ILE A 124 -11.62 3.58 6.22
C ILE A 124 -10.16 3.46 5.83
N GLY A 125 -9.69 4.44 5.06
CA GLY A 125 -8.28 4.67 4.86
C GLY A 125 -7.84 5.78 5.81
N SER A 126 -6.74 5.58 6.51
CA SER A 126 -6.23 6.57 7.44
C SER A 126 -5.51 7.71 6.71
N ASN A 127 -6.19 8.44 5.87
CA ASN A 127 -5.74 9.44 4.90
C ASN A 127 -5.26 8.84 3.57
N HIS A 128 -4.71 9.69 2.68
CA HIS A 128 -4.29 9.31 1.32
C HIS A 128 -3.16 8.29 1.26
N ASN A 129 -2.66 7.85 2.41
CA ASN A 129 -1.50 6.97 2.49
C ASN A 129 -1.74 5.85 3.50
N ALA A 130 -2.88 5.20 3.40
CA ALA A 130 -3.14 3.98 4.15
C ALA A 130 -2.21 2.88 3.65
N LEU A 131 -1.57 2.19 4.57
CA LEU A 131 -0.54 1.21 4.27
C LEU A 131 -0.68 -0.02 5.16
N ALA A 132 -0.55 -1.20 4.57
CA ALA A 132 -0.26 -2.42 5.29
C ALA A 132 1.11 -2.94 4.87
N MET A 133 1.87 -3.49 5.80
CA MET A 133 3.18 -4.05 5.52
C MET A 133 3.23 -5.50 6.01
N TYR A 134 3.89 -6.37 5.26
CA TYR A 134 3.89 -7.80 5.47
C TYR A 134 5.30 -8.34 5.57
N ASP A 135 5.52 -9.26 6.52
CA ASP A 135 6.78 -10.00 6.63
C ASP A 135 6.86 -11.02 5.48
N ARG A 136 7.97 -11.03 4.73
CA ARG A 136 8.13 -11.95 3.59
C ARG A 136 8.19 -13.40 4.01
N ALA A 137 8.80 -13.70 5.15
CA ALA A 137 8.98 -15.08 5.60
C ALA A 137 7.67 -15.71 6.09
N THR A 138 6.83 -14.93 6.77
CA THR A 138 5.59 -15.43 7.41
C THR A 138 4.33 -15.04 6.68
N ASN A 139 4.40 -14.05 5.78
CA ASN A 139 3.26 -13.41 5.13
C ASN A 139 2.26 -12.79 6.12
N LYS A 140 2.71 -12.52 7.35
CA LYS A 140 1.88 -11.89 8.37
C LYS A 140 2.05 -10.38 8.37
N ARG A 141 0.97 -9.69 8.71
CA ARG A 141 0.97 -8.23 8.81
C ARG A 141 1.86 -7.78 9.96
N ILE A 142 2.68 -6.77 9.70
CA ILE A 142 3.61 -6.19 10.66
C ILE A 142 2.90 -5.05 11.40
N ASP A 143 3.11 -4.95 12.72
CA ASP A 143 2.64 -3.82 13.50
C ASP A 143 3.50 -2.58 13.22
N LEU A 144 2.88 -1.54 12.69
CA LEU A 144 3.49 -0.25 12.37
C LEU A 144 3.00 0.83 13.32
N SER A 145 2.87 0.52 14.60
CA SER A 145 2.23 1.39 15.60
C SER A 145 2.84 2.79 15.74
N ASP A 146 4.10 2.98 15.32
CA ASP A 146 4.77 4.29 15.34
C ASP A 146 5.79 4.41 14.19
N GLY A 147 6.28 5.64 13.96
CA GLY A 147 7.23 5.94 12.89
C GLY A 147 8.60 5.28 13.04
N GLN A 148 8.91 4.73 14.21
CA GLN A 148 10.18 4.03 14.45
C GLN A 148 10.11 2.54 14.06
N ALA A 149 8.93 2.05 13.68
CA ALA A 149 8.75 0.65 13.27
C ALA A 149 9.68 0.27 12.11
N LEU A 150 9.86 1.15 11.12
CA LEU A 150 10.79 0.90 10.01
C LEU A 150 12.24 0.81 10.48
N VAL A 151 12.64 1.64 11.44
CA VAL A 151 14.00 1.57 12.02
C VAL A 151 14.23 0.21 12.67
N ARG A 152 13.28 -0.26 13.46
CA ARG A 152 13.36 -1.58 14.10
C ARG A 152 13.43 -2.72 13.08
N LEU A 153 12.66 -2.65 12.00
CA LEU A 153 12.69 -3.65 10.92
C LEU A 153 14.04 -3.69 10.22
N MET A 154 14.62 -2.53 9.94
CA MET A 154 15.94 -2.44 9.29
C MET A 154 17.06 -2.92 10.19
N ASP A 155 16.99 -2.66 11.50
CA ASP A 155 17.96 -3.16 12.47
C ASP A 155 17.93 -4.69 12.57
N LYS A 156 16.73 -5.29 12.56
CA LYS A 156 16.60 -6.77 12.49
C LYS A 156 17.23 -7.33 11.22
N LYS A 157 17.06 -6.69 10.08
CA LYS A 157 17.62 -7.12 8.81
C LYS A 157 19.15 -7.10 8.82
N LYS A 158 19.77 -6.16 9.54
CA LYS A 158 21.23 -6.07 9.68
C LYS A 158 21.84 -7.18 10.56
N GLN A 159 21.02 -7.86 11.37
CA GLN A 159 21.47 -8.95 12.25
C GLN A 159 21.55 -10.30 11.52
N TYR A 160 21.09 -10.40 10.31
CA TYR A 160 21.14 -11.55 9.44
C TYR A 160 22.05 -11.25 8.25
#